data_ff88fc2bc5319ad75d3910adb2d2a20e
#
_entry.id   ff88fc2bc5319ad75d3910adb2d2a20e
#
_cell.length_a   1.000
_cell.length_b   1.000
_cell.length_c   1.000
_cell.angle_alpha   90.00
_cell.angle_beta   90.00
_cell.angle_gamma   90.00
#
_symmetry.space_group_name_H-M   'P 1'
#
loop_
_entity.id
_entity.type
_entity.pdbx_description
1 polymer ?
#
loop_
_entity_poly.entity_id
_entity_poly.type
_entity_poly.pdbx_seq_one_letter_code
_entity_poly.pdbx_strand_id
1 'polypeptide(L)'
;MVIQLIYFGLMFWFGLYLINRDIRNVRLLLTGLGVLVCSLGYGAAVLLPYSAAAQPNMVLVLSKVRDIGGYLPLVLWQGAVLSMFVVQAHQRSLVWPLWKYGLTSLVLGSGIWLTVVNNPERYRISYTAVLCVLLILLLLFTIWGSMSNGTKRPIVFYAFIYVPLLTFICMTAETLFYLDGGWSQGMLVANGAGMLLFGGYILIKEIREQGETWLPDLFRSLDYSIFFTLIFSGQVALVIWLGTETGFSATTLSLLMVSMMISIAFQVLVYPIRAMLDSFALMTFPKLRSERSKLRLVESVQVRINEESKPDEMDDEELYRLIRRALSNLGNLERLASSPLTQLKLMDERLRMRGAADGVLERANELKSLLIHSIMQMKPNQDEPFGTTDEWKFYNALFFPYVIGIKPYSVRYSDDQLDQTSKDALEWFRTYVPERTCYNWQNAGSRLIATSLKEKNILSRAQ
;
A
#
# COMPACT_ATOMS: atom_id res chain seq x y z
N MET A 1 -15.74 20.00 -19.02
CA MET A 1 -16.47 18.78 -18.60
C MET A 1 -15.71 17.50 -18.92
N VAL A 2 -15.42 17.15 -20.18
CA VAL A 2 -14.72 15.89 -20.55
C VAL A 2 -13.38 15.72 -19.81
N ILE A 3 -12.53 16.75 -19.81
CA ILE A 3 -11.24 16.73 -19.08
C ILE A 3 -11.45 16.50 -17.58
N GLN A 4 -12.48 17.07 -16.99
CA GLN A 4 -12.82 16.88 -15.58
C GLN A 4 -13.24 15.45 -15.27
N LEU A 5 -14.01 14.82 -16.16
CA LEU A 5 -14.40 13.40 -16.02
C LEU A 5 -13.19 12.46 -16.16
N ILE A 6 -12.31 12.74 -17.14
CA ILE A 6 -11.06 11.95 -17.30
C ILE A 6 -10.21 12.06 -16.04
N TYR A 7 -10.04 13.27 -15.51
CA TYR A 7 -9.24 13.49 -14.30
C TYR A 7 -9.85 12.78 -13.08
N PHE A 8 -11.18 12.85 -12.91
CA PHE A 8 -11.91 12.12 -11.89
C PHE A 8 -11.69 10.61 -12.00
N GLY A 9 -11.89 10.05 -13.20
CA GLY A 9 -11.70 8.62 -13.46
C GLY A 9 -10.27 8.16 -13.20
N LEU A 10 -9.26 8.95 -13.63
CA LEU A 10 -7.85 8.67 -13.40
C LEU A 10 -7.50 8.62 -11.91
N MET A 11 -7.97 9.60 -11.12
CA MET A 11 -7.75 9.61 -9.68
C MET A 11 -8.43 8.42 -9.00
N PHE A 12 -9.67 8.14 -9.37
CA PHE A 12 -10.44 7.03 -8.80
C PHE A 12 -9.76 5.69 -9.10
N TRP A 13 -9.35 5.45 -10.36
CA TRP A 13 -8.60 4.28 -10.76
C TRP A 13 -7.28 4.14 -9.98
N PHE A 14 -6.49 5.20 -9.91
CA PHE A 14 -5.18 5.13 -9.27
C PHE A 14 -5.27 4.87 -7.77
N GLY A 15 -6.26 5.47 -7.09
CA GLY A 15 -6.52 5.21 -5.69
C GLY A 15 -6.87 3.75 -5.42
N LEU A 16 -7.76 3.16 -6.21
CA LEU A 16 -8.11 1.74 -6.13
C LEU A 16 -6.92 0.83 -6.46
N TYR A 17 -6.14 1.17 -7.49
CA TYR A 17 -4.95 0.42 -7.88
C TYR A 17 -3.93 0.33 -6.73
N LEU A 18 -3.63 1.45 -6.06
CA LEU A 18 -2.72 1.47 -4.92
C LEU A 18 -3.19 0.57 -3.77
N ILE A 19 -4.49 0.62 -3.43
CA ILE A 19 -5.07 -0.21 -2.36
C ILE A 19 -5.04 -1.69 -2.74
N ASN A 20 -5.44 -2.02 -3.96
CA ASN A 20 -5.52 -3.41 -4.42
C ASN A 20 -4.16 -4.07 -4.53
N ARG A 21 -3.09 -3.30 -4.79
CA ARG A 21 -1.74 -3.83 -4.92
C ARG A 21 -1.22 -4.46 -3.63
N ASP A 22 -1.40 -3.79 -2.50
CA ASP A 22 -1.05 -4.34 -1.19
C ASP A 22 -1.81 -3.64 -0.05
N ILE A 23 -2.96 -4.18 0.29
CA ILE A 23 -3.81 -3.66 1.38
C ILE A 23 -3.15 -3.73 2.76
N ARG A 24 -2.13 -4.59 2.94
CA ARG A 24 -1.39 -4.73 4.20
C ARG A 24 -0.31 -3.66 4.35
N ASN A 25 0.09 -3.04 3.27
CA ASN A 25 1.06 -1.97 3.28
C ASN A 25 0.38 -0.64 3.63
N VAL A 26 0.62 -0.17 4.84
CA VAL A 26 -0.01 1.04 5.39
C VAL A 26 0.25 2.27 4.51
N ARG A 27 1.43 2.37 3.87
CA ARG A 27 1.79 3.49 2.99
C ARG A 27 0.91 3.50 1.75
N LEU A 28 0.81 2.37 1.06
CA LEU A 28 -0.04 2.23 -0.14
C LEU A 28 -1.51 2.41 0.21
N LEU A 29 -1.96 1.84 1.33
CA LEU A 29 -3.34 1.96 1.79
C LEU A 29 -3.73 3.41 2.09
N LEU A 30 -2.93 4.15 2.89
CA LEU A 30 -3.23 5.53 3.24
C LEU A 30 -3.17 6.45 2.02
N THR A 31 -2.18 6.25 1.15
CA THR A 31 -2.07 7.03 -0.09
C THR A 31 -3.23 6.73 -1.03
N GLY A 32 -3.57 5.47 -1.23
CA GLY A 32 -4.68 5.06 -2.08
C GLY A 32 -6.03 5.58 -1.58
N LEU A 33 -6.29 5.49 -0.27
CA LEU A 33 -7.47 6.09 0.36
C LEU A 33 -7.50 7.61 0.18
N GLY A 34 -6.35 8.29 0.33
CA GLY A 34 -6.25 9.72 0.11
C GLY A 34 -6.63 10.12 -1.32
N VAL A 35 -6.10 9.41 -2.32
CA VAL A 35 -6.44 9.66 -3.72
C VAL A 35 -7.92 9.38 -4.00
N LEU A 36 -8.51 8.31 -3.45
CA LEU A 36 -9.93 8.00 -3.59
C LEU A 36 -10.82 9.08 -3.01
N VAL A 37 -10.56 9.51 -1.77
CA VAL A 37 -11.33 10.56 -1.12
C VAL A 37 -11.20 11.88 -1.88
N CYS A 38 -10.00 12.21 -2.37
CA CYS A 38 -9.77 13.37 -3.21
C CYS A 38 -10.60 13.29 -4.52
N SER A 39 -10.65 12.13 -5.17
CA SER A 39 -11.46 11.93 -6.38
C SER A 39 -12.96 12.16 -6.11
N LEU A 40 -13.49 11.66 -5.00
CA LEU A 40 -14.89 11.87 -4.61
C LEU A 40 -15.19 13.35 -4.34
N GLY A 41 -14.29 14.05 -3.63
CA GLY A 41 -14.39 15.48 -3.41
C GLY A 41 -14.37 16.28 -4.71
N TYR A 42 -13.48 15.91 -5.64
CA TYR A 42 -13.41 16.49 -6.97
C TYR A 42 -14.68 16.21 -7.79
N GLY A 43 -15.19 14.99 -7.75
CA GLY A 43 -16.45 14.60 -8.38
C GLY A 43 -17.63 15.42 -7.89
N ALA A 44 -17.72 15.64 -6.57
CA ALA A 44 -18.74 16.51 -5.98
C ALA A 44 -18.60 17.97 -6.47
N ALA A 45 -17.38 18.48 -6.57
CA ALA A 45 -17.14 19.83 -7.11
C ALA A 45 -17.56 19.97 -8.57
N VAL A 46 -17.38 18.92 -9.40
CA VAL A 46 -17.83 18.91 -10.80
C VAL A 46 -19.36 18.88 -10.91
N LEU A 47 -20.06 18.22 -9.98
CA LEU A 47 -21.54 18.13 -9.97
C LEU A 47 -22.21 19.40 -9.43
N LEU A 48 -21.57 20.16 -8.54
CA LEU A 48 -22.16 21.32 -7.87
C LEU A 48 -22.81 22.35 -8.82
N PRO A 49 -22.19 22.81 -9.92
CA PRO A 49 -22.79 23.79 -10.83
C PRO A 49 -24.09 23.30 -11.49
N TYR A 50 -24.22 21.98 -11.70
CA TYR A 50 -25.38 21.37 -12.35
C TYR A 50 -26.50 21.04 -11.35
N SER A 51 -26.20 21.01 -10.04
CA SER A 51 -27.15 20.65 -8.99
C SER A 51 -27.93 21.85 -8.47
N ALA A 52 -27.48 23.08 -8.70
CA ALA A 52 -28.09 24.29 -8.18
C ALA A 52 -29.58 24.47 -8.59
N ALA A 53 -29.96 23.96 -9.79
CA ALA A 53 -31.33 24.02 -10.30
C ALA A 53 -32.21 22.83 -9.84
N ALA A 54 -31.64 21.78 -9.25
CA ALA A 54 -32.38 20.52 -9.04
C ALA A 54 -32.96 20.37 -7.62
N GLN A 55 -32.15 20.45 -6.57
CA GLN A 55 -32.59 20.28 -5.18
C GLN A 55 -31.63 20.92 -4.17
N PRO A 56 -32.11 21.77 -3.23
CA PRO A 56 -31.26 22.41 -2.21
C PRO A 56 -30.49 21.42 -1.34
N ASN A 57 -31.10 20.29 -1.00
CA ASN A 57 -30.48 19.24 -0.19
C ASN A 57 -29.30 18.58 -0.91
N MET A 58 -29.37 18.41 -2.22
CA MET A 58 -28.28 17.85 -3.01
C MET A 58 -27.07 18.77 -3.03
N VAL A 59 -27.28 20.08 -3.18
CA VAL A 59 -26.20 21.09 -3.13
C VAL A 59 -25.48 21.04 -1.78
N LEU A 60 -26.24 20.94 -0.68
CA LEU A 60 -25.69 20.84 0.66
C LEU A 60 -24.83 19.58 0.84
N VAL A 61 -25.30 18.42 0.37
CA VAL A 61 -24.54 17.16 0.46
C VAL A 61 -23.28 17.23 -0.38
N LEU A 62 -23.38 17.68 -1.63
CA LEU A 62 -22.22 17.78 -2.53
C LEU A 62 -21.17 18.76 -2.01
N SER A 63 -21.58 19.90 -1.42
CA SER A 63 -20.63 20.84 -0.83
C SER A 63 -19.88 20.23 0.36
N LYS A 64 -20.57 19.47 1.22
CA LYS A 64 -19.94 18.74 2.34
C LYS A 64 -18.96 17.66 1.85
N VAL A 65 -19.32 16.90 0.82
CA VAL A 65 -18.44 15.87 0.22
C VAL A 65 -17.21 16.53 -0.41
N ARG A 66 -17.38 17.66 -1.12
CA ARG A 66 -16.25 18.43 -1.67
C ARG A 66 -15.30 18.89 -0.57
N ASP A 67 -15.82 19.45 0.51
CA ASP A 67 -15.04 20.03 1.59
C ASP A 67 -14.27 18.95 2.37
N ILE A 68 -14.92 17.82 2.68
CA ILE A 68 -14.25 16.65 3.28
C ILE A 68 -13.19 16.08 2.33
N GLY A 69 -13.52 15.98 1.03
CA GLY A 69 -12.59 15.56 -0.02
C GLY A 69 -11.39 16.49 -0.21
N GLY A 70 -11.46 17.70 0.28
CA GLY A 70 -10.35 18.64 0.27
C GLY A 70 -9.32 18.38 1.39
N TYR A 71 -9.73 18.24 2.65
CA TYR A 71 -8.81 18.16 3.78
C TYR A 71 -8.42 16.74 4.19
N LEU A 72 -9.33 15.78 4.09
CA LEU A 72 -9.08 14.41 4.53
C LEU A 72 -7.92 13.72 3.79
N PRO A 73 -7.77 13.89 2.46
CA PRO A 73 -6.61 13.35 1.73
C PRO A 73 -5.26 13.83 2.27
N LEU A 74 -5.17 15.09 2.69
CA LEU A 74 -3.93 15.66 3.23
C LEU A 74 -3.53 15.05 4.56
N VAL A 75 -4.50 14.73 5.41
CA VAL A 75 -4.28 14.01 6.68
C VAL A 75 -3.81 12.59 6.41
N LEU A 76 -4.42 11.88 5.45
CA LEU A 76 -4.00 10.54 5.05
C LEU A 76 -2.60 10.53 4.43
N TRP A 77 -2.27 11.54 3.63
CA TRP A 77 -0.93 11.74 3.10
C TRP A 77 0.11 11.89 4.22
N GLN A 78 -0.19 12.75 5.20
CA GLN A 78 0.72 12.89 6.35
C GLN A 78 0.96 11.56 7.06
N GLY A 79 -0.08 10.75 7.23
CA GLY A 79 0.07 9.39 7.80
C GLY A 79 0.97 8.49 6.98
N ALA A 80 0.86 8.52 5.65
CA ALA A 80 1.75 7.79 4.77
C ALA A 80 3.21 8.26 4.92
N VAL A 81 3.45 9.57 4.99
CA VAL A 81 4.77 10.16 5.23
C VAL A 81 5.31 9.75 6.61
N LEU A 82 4.52 9.89 7.68
CA LEU A 82 4.94 9.50 9.04
C LEU A 82 5.28 8.01 9.12
N SER A 83 4.56 7.15 8.42
CA SER A 83 4.87 5.72 8.37
C SER A 83 6.25 5.42 7.76
N MET A 84 6.76 6.30 6.90
CA MET A 84 8.14 6.18 6.37
C MET A 84 9.20 6.51 7.41
N PHE A 85 8.91 7.43 8.34
CA PHE A 85 9.84 7.76 9.43
C PHE A 85 9.91 6.67 10.48
N VAL A 86 8.75 6.13 10.88
CA VAL A 86 8.64 5.17 12.00
C VAL A 86 9.33 3.83 11.68
N VAL A 87 9.26 3.37 10.44
CA VAL A 87 9.92 2.10 10.03
C VAL A 87 11.44 2.19 10.10
N GLN A 88 12.02 3.39 10.03
CA GLN A 88 13.49 3.57 10.04
C GLN A 88 14.04 3.95 11.42
N ALA A 89 13.22 4.59 12.26
CA ALA A 89 13.57 4.87 13.63
C ALA A 89 13.09 3.71 14.52
N HIS A 90 13.97 2.79 14.87
CA HIS A 90 13.72 1.67 15.79
C HIS A 90 13.30 2.12 17.22
N GLN A 91 12.91 3.38 17.38
CA GLN A 91 12.42 3.94 18.62
C GLN A 91 10.89 3.81 18.69
N ARG A 92 10.37 3.45 19.86
CA ARG A 92 8.96 3.56 20.26
C ARG A 92 8.53 5.03 20.20
N SER A 93 8.42 5.58 18.99
CA SER A 93 7.95 6.95 18.78
C SER A 93 6.46 6.98 19.09
N LEU A 94 6.06 7.79 20.07
CA LEU A 94 4.65 8.06 20.39
C LEU A 94 3.93 8.78 19.25
N VAL A 95 4.66 9.30 18.25
CA VAL A 95 4.10 10.02 17.09
C VAL A 95 3.11 9.16 16.32
N TRP A 96 3.48 7.90 16.00
CA TRP A 96 2.61 7.01 15.22
C TRP A 96 1.29 6.64 15.92
N PRO A 97 1.29 6.16 17.18
CA PRO A 97 0.05 5.89 17.89
C PRO A 97 -0.80 7.14 18.12
N LEU A 98 -0.20 8.30 18.40
CA LEU A 98 -0.92 9.57 18.54
C LEU A 98 -1.55 10.00 17.22
N TRP A 99 -0.85 9.89 16.11
CA TRP A 99 -1.43 10.12 14.79
C TRP A 99 -2.57 9.13 14.52
N LYS A 100 -2.31 7.83 14.71
CA LYS A 100 -3.26 6.76 14.37
C LYS A 100 -4.54 6.80 15.19
N TYR A 101 -4.47 7.08 16.48
CA TYR A 101 -5.64 7.05 17.37
C TYR A 101 -6.16 8.44 17.70
N GLY A 102 -5.29 9.42 17.94
CA GLY A 102 -5.68 10.78 18.31
C GLY A 102 -6.18 11.56 17.11
N LEU A 103 -5.35 11.75 16.09
CA LEU A 103 -5.71 12.58 14.94
C LEU A 103 -6.84 11.94 14.11
N THR A 104 -6.82 10.63 13.88
CA THR A 104 -7.90 9.95 13.14
C THR A 104 -9.24 10.05 13.86
N SER A 105 -9.28 9.91 15.19
CA SER A 105 -10.52 10.09 15.97
C SER A 105 -11.04 11.52 15.88
N LEU A 106 -10.15 12.51 15.94
CA LEU A 106 -10.51 13.92 15.80
C LEU A 106 -11.06 14.21 14.39
N VAL A 107 -10.41 13.69 13.34
CA VAL A 107 -10.85 13.87 11.95
C VAL A 107 -12.21 13.20 11.71
N LEU A 108 -12.41 11.98 12.21
CA LEU A 108 -13.72 11.30 12.13
C LEU A 108 -14.79 12.06 12.88
N GLY A 109 -14.51 12.49 14.10
CA GLY A 109 -15.44 13.30 14.92
C GLY A 109 -15.80 14.63 14.26
N SER A 110 -14.81 15.34 13.70
CA SER A 110 -15.05 16.59 12.96
C SER A 110 -15.85 16.35 11.67
N GLY A 111 -15.58 15.26 10.95
CA GLY A 111 -16.35 14.87 9.76
C GLY A 111 -17.83 14.62 10.11
N ILE A 112 -18.09 13.83 11.17
CA ILE A 112 -19.46 13.58 11.65
C ILE A 112 -20.12 14.90 12.08
N TRP A 113 -19.42 15.74 12.84
CA TRP A 113 -19.93 17.04 13.24
C TRP A 113 -20.34 17.91 12.04
N LEU A 114 -19.48 18.00 11.02
CA LEU A 114 -19.76 18.76 9.80
C LEU A 114 -20.97 18.22 9.03
N THR A 115 -21.23 16.91 9.07
CA THR A 115 -22.42 16.32 8.41
C THR A 115 -23.74 16.73 9.09
N VAL A 116 -23.72 16.94 10.41
CA VAL A 116 -24.90 17.29 11.20
C VAL A 116 -25.25 18.79 11.12
N VAL A 117 -24.26 19.65 10.93
CA VAL A 117 -24.46 21.09 10.87
C VAL A 117 -25.10 21.48 9.53
N ASN A 118 -26.34 21.94 9.54
CA ASN A 118 -27.10 22.35 8.34
C ASN A 118 -27.20 23.84 8.11
N ASN A 119 -26.97 24.66 9.16
CA ASN A 119 -26.97 26.13 9.02
C ASN A 119 -25.69 26.57 8.28
N PRO A 120 -25.79 27.32 7.16
CA PRO A 120 -24.64 27.67 6.32
C PRO A 120 -23.54 28.46 7.06
N GLU A 121 -23.93 29.42 7.90
CA GLU A 121 -22.96 30.24 8.66
C GLU A 121 -22.25 29.41 9.73
N ARG A 122 -23.01 28.59 10.50
CA ARG A 122 -22.44 27.71 11.51
C ARG A 122 -21.56 26.63 10.86
N TYR A 123 -21.96 26.10 9.70
CA TYR A 123 -21.18 25.15 8.95
C TYR A 123 -19.83 25.76 8.56
N ARG A 124 -19.81 26.95 7.98
CA ARG A 124 -18.58 27.62 7.57
C ARG A 124 -17.64 27.90 8.74
N ILE A 125 -18.17 28.40 9.85
CA ILE A 125 -17.38 28.65 11.07
C ILE A 125 -16.80 27.34 11.59
N SER A 126 -17.61 26.28 11.66
CA SER A 126 -17.15 24.94 12.09
C SER A 126 -16.09 24.35 11.15
N TYR A 127 -16.27 24.49 9.85
CA TYR A 127 -15.32 24.02 8.85
C TYR A 127 -13.98 24.75 8.95
N THR A 128 -14.01 26.09 9.06
CA THR A 128 -12.80 26.89 9.25
C THR A 128 -12.08 26.54 10.55
N ALA A 129 -12.82 26.35 11.65
CA ALA A 129 -12.23 25.90 12.91
C ALA A 129 -11.57 24.53 12.81
N VAL A 130 -12.20 23.57 12.13
CA VAL A 130 -11.62 22.24 11.85
C VAL A 130 -10.33 22.37 11.04
N LEU A 131 -10.33 23.18 9.98
CA LEU A 131 -9.14 23.40 9.17
C LEU A 131 -8.00 24.02 9.99
N CYS A 132 -8.26 25.03 10.81
CA CYS A 132 -7.24 25.66 11.67
C CYS A 132 -6.64 24.65 12.68
N VAL A 133 -7.48 23.86 13.34
CA VAL A 133 -7.02 22.84 14.30
C VAL A 133 -6.18 21.77 13.60
N LEU A 134 -6.64 21.27 12.46
CA LEU A 134 -5.91 20.30 11.67
C LEU A 134 -4.58 20.85 11.15
N LEU A 135 -4.54 22.11 10.70
CA LEU A 135 -3.30 22.76 10.25
C LEU A 135 -2.26 22.81 11.37
N ILE A 136 -2.67 23.21 12.58
CA ILE A 136 -1.77 23.25 13.73
C ILE A 136 -1.24 21.84 14.04
N LEU A 137 -2.12 20.83 14.06
CA LEU A 137 -1.72 19.45 14.32
C LEU A 137 -0.79 18.91 13.25
N LEU A 138 -1.08 19.17 11.97
CA LEU A 138 -0.23 18.75 10.85
C LEU A 138 1.16 19.39 10.95
N LEU A 139 1.25 20.67 11.31
CA LEU A 139 2.52 21.38 11.56
C LEU A 139 3.29 20.73 12.73
N LEU A 140 2.64 20.48 13.85
CA LEU A 140 3.26 19.86 15.01
C LEU A 140 3.79 18.45 14.69
N PHE A 141 3.00 17.63 13.99
CA PHE A 141 3.44 16.29 13.59
C PHE A 141 4.59 16.30 12.60
N THR A 142 4.60 17.26 11.65
CA THR A 142 5.72 17.41 10.69
C THR A 142 7.01 17.85 11.37
N ILE A 143 6.94 18.83 12.28
CA ILE A 143 8.09 19.29 13.06
C ILE A 143 8.62 18.16 13.93
N TRP A 144 7.74 17.50 14.69
CA TRP A 144 8.13 16.38 15.55
C TRP A 144 8.76 15.21 14.77
N GLY A 145 8.14 14.81 13.65
CA GLY A 145 8.67 13.78 12.77
C GLY A 145 10.04 14.15 12.17
N SER A 146 10.24 15.42 11.84
CA SER A 146 11.52 15.94 11.33
C SER A 146 12.61 15.94 12.39
N MET A 147 12.31 16.33 13.62
CA MET A 147 13.27 16.37 14.73
C MET A 147 13.68 14.98 15.23
N SER A 148 12.80 14.00 15.11
CA SER A 148 13.04 12.62 15.57
C SER A 148 14.06 11.85 14.73
N ASN A 149 14.45 12.34 13.55
CA ASN A 149 15.29 11.62 12.59
C ASN A 149 16.53 12.40 12.18
N GLY A 150 17.70 12.01 12.73
CA GLY A 150 19.01 12.61 12.42
C GLY A 150 19.61 12.28 11.04
N THR A 151 18.88 11.64 10.13
CA THR A 151 19.41 11.24 8.81
C THR A 151 19.07 12.26 7.73
N LYS A 152 20.08 12.74 6.98
CA LYS A 152 19.89 13.60 5.80
C LYS A 152 19.06 12.87 4.75
N ARG A 153 17.95 13.47 4.32
CA ARG A 153 17.03 12.93 3.31
C ARG A 153 17.19 13.66 1.99
N PRO A 154 16.86 13.02 0.85
CA PRO A 154 16.85 13.70 -0.44
C PRO A 154 15.83 14.86 -0.44
N ILE A 155 16.14 15.93 -1.16
CA ILE A 155 15.31 17.15 -1.24
C ILE A 155 13.87 16.85 -1.69
N VAL A 156 13.71 15.87 -2.57
CA VAL A 156 12.41 15.40 -3.06
C VAL A 156 11.50 14.92 -1.91
N PHE A 157 12.07 14.31 -0.89
CA PHE A 157 11.33 13.85 0.28
C PHE A 157 10.72 15.02 1.07
N TYR A 158 11.47 16.10 1.24
CA TYR A 158 10.97 17.31 1.90
C TYR A 158 9.89 18.00 1.07
N ALA A 159 10.00 18.00 -0.26
CA ALA A 159 8.95 18.53 -1.12
C ALA A 159 7.61 17.81 -0.89
N PHE A 160 7.59 16.48 -0.76
CA PHE A 160 6.38 15.70 -0.45
C PHE A 160 5.81 15.94 0.95
N ILE A 161 6.59 16.50 1.87
CA ILE A 161 6.10 16.92 3.19
C ILE A 161 5.49 18.32 3.13
N TYR A 162 6.17 19.27 2.47
CA TYR A 162 5.79 20.67 2.52
C TYR A 162 4.70 21.05 1.51
N VAL A 163 4.61 20.37 0.35
CA VAL A 163 3.58 20.66 -0.65
C VAL A 163 2.16 20.47 -0.10
N PRO A 164 1.80 19.34 0.56
CA PRO A 164 0.49 19.20 1.16
C PRO A 164 0.21 20.22 2.27
N LEU A 165 1.23 20.57 3.04
CA LEU A 165 1.11 21.57 4.08
C LEU A 165 0.80 22.95 3.48
N LEU A 166 1.49 23.32 2.40
CA LEU A 166 1.24 24.57 1.68
C LEU A 166 -0.18 24.60 1.11
N THR A 167 -0.63 23.52 0.46
CA THR A 167 -2.01 23.43 -0.06
C THR A 167 -3.04 23.57 1.06
N PHE A 168 -2.76 22.98 2.24
CA PHE A 168 -3.64 23.10 3.41
C PHE A 168 -3.68 24.54 3.96
N ILE A 169 -2.54 25.22 3.99
CA ILE A 169 -2.47 26.64 4.37
C ILE A 169 -3.31 27.48 3.39
N CYS A 170 -3.18 27.26 2.09
CA CYS A 170 -3.95 27.97 1.08
C CYS A 170 -5.47 27.73 1.23
N MET A 171 -5.90 26.46 1.48
CA MET A 171 -7.30 26.13 1.74
C MET A 171 -7.85 26.85 3.00
N THR A 172 -7.05 26.88 4.06
CA THR A 172 -7.43 27.56 5.31
C THR A 172 -7.53 29.07 5.09
N ALA A 173 -6.59 29.67 4.36
CA ALA A 173 -6.61 31.08 4.02
C ALA A 173 -7.82 31.44 3.14
N GLU A 174 -8.17 30.59 2.15
CA GLU A 174 -9.37 30.80 1.32
C GLU A 174 -10.64 30.91 2.18
N THR A 175 -10.82 30.00 3.14
CA THR A 175 -11.99 30.01 4.01
C THR A 175 -12.02 31.17 5.02
N LEU A 176 -10.84 31.61 5.49
CA LEU A 176 -10.70 32.72 6.42
C LEU A 176 -10.93 34.09 5.77
N PHE A 177 -10.37 34.28 4.57
CA PHE A 177 -10.41 35.61 3.90
C PHE A 177 -11.55 35.74 2.89
N TYR A 178 -12.49 34.78 2.86
CA TYR A 178 -13.67 34.84 1.97
C TYR A 178 -13.30 35.01 0.49
N LEU A 179 -12.24 34.36 0.05
CA LEU A 179 -11.81 34.42 -1.34
C LEU A 179 -12.80 33.61 -2.19
N ASP A 180 -13.81 34.25 -2.74
CA ASP A 180 -14.80 33.64 -3.62
C ASP A 180 -14.22 33.37 -5.01
N GLY A 181 -14.59 32.23 -5.59
CA GLY A 181 -14.35 31.97 -7.00
C GLY A 181 -13.54 30.71 -7.30
N GLY A 182 -12.99 30.59 -8.49
CA GLY A 182 -12.34 29.40 -9.03
C GLY A 182 -11.14 28.80 -8.27
N TRP A 183 -10.73 29.43 -7.16
CA TRP A 183 -9.64 28.95 -6.29
C TRP A 183 -9.95 27.60 -5.68
N SER A 184 -11.18 27.35 -5.22
CA SER A 184 -11.53 26.05 -4.60
C SER A 184 -11.43 24.88 -5.58
N GLN A 185 -11.82 25.07 -6.83
CA GLN A 185 -11.65 24.06 -7.89
C GLN A 185 -10.18 23.90 -8.27
N GLY A 186 -9.45 24.99 -8.41
CA GLY A 186 -8.01 24.97 -8.68
C GLY A 186 -7.23 24.25 -7.58
N MET A 187 -7.57 24.48 -6.31
CA MET A 187 -6.95 23.79 -5.16
C MET A 187 -7.25 22.29 -5.14
N LEU A 188 -8.48 21.88 -5.48
CA LEU A 188 -8.80 20.44 -5.58
C LEU A 188 -8.03 19.76 -6.71
N VAL A 189 -7.87 20.42 -7.86
CA VAL A 189 -7.04 19.92 -8.97
C VAL A 189 -5.58 19.81 -8.54
N ALA A 190 -5.02 20.85 -7.92
CA ALA A 190 -3.65 20.88 -7.45
C ALA A 190 -3.40 19.80 -6.36
N ASN A 191 -4.32 19.63 -5.43
CA ASN A 191 -4.27 18.60 -4.40
C ASN A 191 -4.31 17.19 -5.02
N GLY A 192 -5.21 16.96 -5.96
CA GLY A 192 -5.30 15.69 -6.69
C GLY A 192 -4.04 15.37 -7.49
N ALA A 193 -3.48 16.37 -8.21
CA ALA A 193 -2.21 16.20 -8.91
C ALA A 193 -1.05 15.87 -7.95
N GLY A 194 -0.99 16.57 -6.81
CA GLY A 194 -0.04 16.29 -5.75
C GLY A 194 -0.17 14.87 -5.22
N MET A 195 -1.41 14.41 -5.00
CA MET A 195 -1.72 13.04 -4.56
C MET A 195 -1.31 11.99 -5.59
N LEU A 196 -1.53 12.24 -6.89
CA LEU A 196 -1.10 11.33 -7.97
C LEU A 196 0.43 11.23 -8.02
N LEU A 197 1.14 12.36 -7.93
CA LEU A 197 2.60 12.38 -7.91
C LEU A 197 3.18 11.69 -6.68
N PHE A 198 2.62 11.94 -5.51
CA PHE A 198 3.02 11.29 -4.27
C PHE A 198 2.74 9.78 -4.30
N GLY A 199 1.56 9.39 -4.77
CA GLY A 199 1.20 7.98 -4.94
C GLY A 199 2.15 7.26 -5.90
N GLY A 200 2.50 7.89 -7.02
CA GLY A 200 3.51 7.39 -7.95
C GLY A 200 4.89 7.22 -7.31
N TYR A 201 5.32 8.19 -6.52
CA TYR A 201 6.57 8.11 -5.78
C TYR A 201 6.58 6.95 -4.77
N ILE A 202 5.52 6.79 -3.97
CA ILE A 202 5.37 5.69 -3.01
C ILE A 202 5.37 4.35 -3.74
N LEU A 203 4.63 4.26 -4.84
CA LEU A 203 4.55 3.06 -5.68
C LEU A 203 5.94 2.66 -6.21
N ILE A 204 6.65 3.58 -6.84
CA ILE A 204 8.00 3.33 -7.40
C ILE A 204 8.97 2.91 -6.31
N LYS A 205 8.93 3.58 -5.15
CA LYS A 205 9.79 3.25 -4.02
C LYS A 205 9.52 1.83 -3.50
N GLU A 206 8.26 1.47 -3.29
CA GLU A 206 7.87 0.15 -2.80
C GLU A 206 8.28 -0.95 -3.78
N ILE A 207 8.10 -0.72 -5.08
CA ILE A 207 8.46 -1.66 -6.15
C ILE A 207 9.98 -1.88 -6.20
N ARG A 208 10.76 -0.79 -6.15
CA ARG A 208 12.23 -0.90 -6.07
C ARG A 208 12.69 -1.66 -4.83
N GLU A 209 12.02 -1.48 -3.71
CA GLU A 209 12.31 -2.25 -2.50
C GLU A 209 11.96 -3.73 -2.66
N GLN A 210 11.01 -4.08 -3.52
CA GLN A 210 10.58 -5.46 -3.80
C GLN A 210 11.31 -6.12 -4.98
N GLY A 211 11.95 -5.33 -5.84
CA GLY A 211 12.60 -5.82 -7.06
C GLY A 211 11.62 -6.28 -8.15
N GLU A 212 10.35 -5.81 -8.10
CA GLU A 212 9.31 -6.16 -9.08
C GLU A 212 9.33 -5.22 -10.29
N THR A 213 8.76 -5.65 -11.43
CA THR A 213 8.38 -4.77 -12.53
C THR A 213 7.03 -4.12 -12.22
N TRP A 214 6.91 -2.83 -12.53
CA TRP A 214 5.68 -2.08 -12.25
C TRP A 214 4.95 -1.62 -13.51
N LEU A 215 5.71 -1.34 -14.55
CA LEU A 215 5.17 -0.81 -15.81
C LEU A 215 4.13 -1.72 -16.45
N PRO A 216 4.40 -3.03 -16.66
CA PRO A 216 3.42 -3.91 -17.28
C PRO A 216 2.12 -4.03 -16.45
N ASP A 217 2.23 -4.17 -15.12
CA ASP A 217 1.07 -4.28 -14.23
C ASP A 217 0.24 -3.00 -14.21
N LEU A 218 0.91 -1.83 -14.14
CA LEU A 218 0.25 -0.52 -14.16
C LEU A 218 -0.49 -0.29 -15.49
N PHE A 219 0.22 -0.46 -16.63
CA PHE A 219 -0.38 -0.24 -17.95
C PHE A 219 -1.52 -1.22 -18.22
N ARG A 220 -1.35 -2.50 -17.92
CA ARG A 220 -2.42 -3.49 -18.03
C ARG A 220 -3.67 -3.08 -17.24
N SER A 221 -3.49 -2.64 -15.98
CA SER A 221 -4.61 -2.17 -15.16
C SER A 221 -5.28 -0.92 -15.73
N LEU A 222 -4.47 0.02 -16.27
CA LEU A 222 -4.97 1.26 -16.87
C LEU A 222 -5.74 0.97 -18.18
N ASP A 223 -5.15 0.20 -19.09
CA ASP A 223 -5.74 -0.13 -20.38
C ASP A 223 -7.08 -0.83 -20.23
N TYR A 224 -7.15 -1.84 -19.37
CA TYR A 224 -8.41 -2.51 -19.11
C TYR A 224 -9.44 -1.57 -18.47
N SER A 225 -9.03 -0.72 -17.55
CA SER A 225 -9.95 0.25 -16.92
C SER A 225 -10.47 1.26 -17.94
N ILE A 226 -9.63 1.77 -18.85
CA ILE A 226 -10.05 2.65 -19.94
C ILE A 226 -11.02 1.93 -20.87
N PHE A 227 -10.67 0.72 -21.32
CA PHE A 227 -11.48 -0.06 -22.26
C PHE A 227 -12.89 -0.33 -21.70
N PHE A 228 -12.98 -0.85 -20.47
CA PHE A 228 -14.28 -1.12 -19.85
C PHE A 228 -15.06 0.16 -19.52
N THR A 229 -14.38 1.23 -19.14
CA THR A 229 -15.03 2.53 -18.94
C THR A 229 -15.61 3.07 -20.24
N LEU A 230 -14.89 2.97 -21.35
CA LEU A 230 -15.39 3.37 -22.66
C LEU A 230 -16.60 2.56 -23.10
N ILE A 231 -16.61 1.25 -22.85
CA ILE A 231 -17.78 0.40 -23.19
C ILE A 231 -18.99 0.77 -22.32
N PHE A 232 -18.87 0.70 -20.99
CA PHE A 232 -20.03 0.84 -20.11
C PHE A 232 -20.47 2.30 -19.94
N SER A 233 -19.55 3.21 -19.68
CA SER A 233 -19.89 4.62 -19.51
C SER A 233 -20.05 5.34 -20.84
N GLY A 234 -19.42 4.85 -21.91
CA GLY A 234 -19.62 5.34 -23.28
C GLY A 234 -21.04 5.07 -23.77
N GLN A 235 -21.62 3.91 -23.48
CA GLN A 235 -23.03 3.61 -23.79
C GLN A 235 -23.98 4.58 -23.06
N VAL A 236 -23.73 4.81 -21.77
CA VAL A 236 -24.50 5.77 -20.98
C VAL A 236 -24.38 7.18 -21.56
N ALA A 237 -23.15 7.61 -21.91
CA ALA A 237 -22.92 8.90 -22.54
C ALA A 237 -23.63 9.04 -23.89
N LEU A 238 -23.60 7.98 -24.71
CA LEU A 238 -24.31 7.92 -25.99
C LEU A 238 -25.83 8.07 -25.83
N VAL A 239 -26.41 7.33 -24.91
CA VAL A 239 -27.87 7.42 -24.61
C VAL A 239 -28.25 8.81 -24.13
N ILE A 240 -27.44 9.42 -23.26
CA ILE A 240 -27.66 10.79 -22.81
C ILE A 240 -27.56 11.78 -23.98
N TRP A 241 -26.56 11.63 -24.84
CA TRP A 241 -26.34 12.51 -25.97
C TRP A 241 -27.46 12.43 -27.02
N LEU A 242 -27.99 11.23 -27.29
CA LEU A 242 -29.08 11.04 -28.25
C LEU A 242 -30.46 11.38 -27.66
N GLY A 243 -30.66 11.24 -26.36
CA GLY A 243 -31.97 11.35 -25.71
C GLY A 243 -32.27 12.69 -25.04
N THR A 244 -31.31 13.61 -24.93
CA THR A 244 -31.50 14.90 -24.22
C THR A 244 -31.29 16.09 -25.16
N GLU A 245 -32.37 16.80 -25.46
CA GLU A 245 -32.30 18.10 -26.18
C GLU A 245 -31.77 19.23 -25.28
N THR A 246 -31.80 19.07 -23.94
CA THR A 246 -31.55 20.13 -22.94
C THR A 246 -30.13 20.12 -22.35
N GLY A 247 -29.24 19.24 -22.80
CA GLY A 247 -27.86 19.15 -22.30
C GLY A 247 -27.73 18.34 -21.00
N PHE A 248 -26.54 18.42 -20.36
CA PHE A 248 -26.22 17.65 -19.16
C PHE A 248 -26.92 18.19 -17.91
N SER A 249 -27.78 17.38 -17.29
CA SER A 249 -28.32 17.64 -15.96
C SER A 249 -27.42 17.04 -14.85
N ALA A 250 -27.61 17.48 -13.61
CA ALA A 250 -26.91 16.89 -12.46
C ALA A 250 -27.16 15.36 -12.37
N THR A 251 -28.38 14.91 -12.66
CA THR A 251 -28.75 13.51 -12.61
C THR A 251 -28.04 12.68 -13.69
N THR A 252 -28.00 13.18 -14.93
CA THR A 252 -27.34 12.46 -16.03
C THR A 252 -25.83 12.41 -15.83
N LEU A 253 -25.23 13.51 -15.32
CA LEU A 253 -23.81 13.57 -15.04
C LEU A 253 -23.42 12.67 -13.85
N SER A 254 -24.27 12.61 -12.80
CA SER A 254 -24.04 11.69 -11.68
C SER A 254 -24.16 10.22 -12.12
N LEU A 255 -25.11 9.89 -12.97
CA LEU A 255 -25.25 8.55 -13.54
C LEU A 255 -24.00 8.15 -14.33
N LEU A 256 -23.46 9.05 -15.15
CA LEU A 256 -22.24 8.81 -15.90
C LEU A 256 -21.04 8.58 -14.96
N MET A 257 -20.89 9.42 -13.93
CA MET A 257 -19.80 9.27 -12.97
C MET A 257 -19.89 7.96 -12.17
N VAL A 258 -21.12 7.57 -11.74
CA VAL A 258 -21.34 6.30 -11.03
C VAL A 258 -21.02 5.11 -11.96
N SER A 259 -21.45 5.17 -13.22
CA SER A 259 -21.10 4.14 -14.22
C SER A 259 -19.60 4.01 -14.40
N MET A 260 -18.86 5.13 -14.47
CA MET A 260 -17.39 5.13 -14.52
C MET A 260 -16.78 4.49 -13.26
N MET A 261 -17.26 4.87 -12.07
CA MET A 261 -16.76 4.31 -10.81
C MET A 261 -16.97 2.81 -10.73
N ILE A 262 -18.16 2.32 -11.10
CA ILE A 262 -18.49 0.88 -11.10
C ILE A 262 -17.58 0.14 -12.09
N SER A 263 -17.42 0.65 -13.30
CA SER A 263 -16.61 0.03 -14.35
C SER A 263 -15.13 -0.08 -13.91
N ILE A 264 -14.57 1.00 -13.38
CA ILE A 264 -13.20 1.06 -12.88
C ILE A 264 -13.04 0.14 -11.66
N ALA A 265 -13.96 0.21 -10.69
CA ALA A 265 -13.89 -0.61 -9.49
C ALA A 265 -13.96 -2.11 -9.82
N PHE A 266 -14.88 -2.51 -10.71
CA PHE A 266 -14.99 -3.90 -11.14
C PHE A 266 -13.70 -4.39 -11.78
N GLN A 267 -13.09 -3.57 -12.65
CA GLN A 267 -11.89 -3.95 -13.37
C GLN A 267 -10.65 -4.00 -12.46
N VAL A 268 -10.44 -3.01 -11.60
CA VAL A 268 -9.29 -2.99 -10.68
C VAL A 268 -9.41 -4.10 -9.63
N LEU A 269 -10.63 -4.37 -9.15
CA LEU A 269 -10.91 -5.38 -8.14
C LEU A 269 -11.27 -6.75 -8.72
N VAL A 270 -10.98 -6.99 -10.02
CA VAL A 270 -11.35 -8.24 -10.69
C VAL A 270 -10.79 -9.48 -9.99
N TYR A 271 -9.54 -9.42 -9.49
CA TYR A 271 -8.94 -10.55 -8.79
C TYR A 271 -9.61 -10.87 -7.45
N PRO A 272 -9.81 -9.93 -6.51
CA PRO A 272 -10.55 -10.22 -5.29
C PRO A 272 -12.03 -10.58 -5.54
N ILE A 273 -12.68 -9.96 -6.54
CA ILE A 273 -14.05 -10.31 -6.91
C ILE A 273 -14.12 -11.76 -7.42
N ARG A 274 -13.26 -12.16 -8.35
CA ARG A 274 -13.18 -13.55 -8.82
C ARG A 274 -12.86 -14.51 -7.68
N ALA A 275 -11.96 -14.15 -6.76
CA ALA A 275 -11.64 -14.97 -5.60
C ALA A 275 -12.86 -15.19 -4.69
N MET A 276 -13.66 -14.15 -4.50
CA MET A 276 -14.91 -14.22 -3.74
C MET A 276 -15.94 -15.10 -4.47
N LEU A 277 -16.16 -14.87 -5.77
CA LEU A 277 -17.11 -15.64 -6.57
C LEU A 277 -16.74 -17.13 -6.64
N ASP A 278 -15.45 -17.45 -6.87
CA ASP A 278 -14.97 -18.84 -6.85
C ASP A 278 -15.13 -19.47 -5.46
N SER A 279 -14.99 -18.68 -4.39
CA SER A 279 -15.23 -19.17 -3.02
C SER A 279 -16.67 -19.58 -2.80
N PHE A 280 -17.62 -18.85 -3.37
CA PHE A 280 -19.05 -19.20 -3.33
C PHE A 280 -19.38 -20.34 -4.30
N ALA A 281 -18.98 -20.22 -5.56
CA ALA A 281 -19.33 -21.20 -6.60
C ALA A 281 -18.71 -22.57 -6.34
N LEU A 282 -17.50 -22.63 -5.78
CA LEU A 282 -16.79 -23.88 -5.51
C LEU A 282 -16.81 -24.28 -4.02
N MET A 283 -17.81 -23.81 -3.28
CA MET A 283 -17.94 -24.10 -1.84
C MET A 283 -18.02 -25.61 -1.58
N THR A 284 -18.69 -26.35 -2.47
CA THR A 284 -18.83 -27.81 -2.42
C THR A 284 -17.63 -28.60 -2.98
N PHE A 285 -16.70 -27.95 -3.69
CA PHE A 285 -15.59 -28.61 -4.38
C PHE A 285 -14.22 -28.09 -3.91
N PRO A 286 -13.74 -28.49 -2.72
CA PRO A 286 -12.52 -27.92 -2.12
C PRO A 286 -11.25 -28.15 -2.96
N LYS A 287 -11.14 -29.28 -3.69
CA LYS A 287 -10.00 -29.55 -4.58
C LYS A 287 -9.93 -28.55 -5.74
N LEU A 288 -11.05 -28.33 -6.46
CA LEU A 288 -11.13 -27.37 -7.56
C LEU A 288 -10.85 -25.96 -7.07
N ARG A 289 -11.33 -25.59 -5.88
CA ARG A 289 -11.06 -24.29 -5.25
C ARG A 289 -9.57 -24.09 -5.01
N SER A 290 -8.84 -25.11 -4.51
CA SER A 290 -7.41 -25.01 -4.27
C SER A 290 -6.60 -24.90 -5.57
N GLU A 291 -6.96 -25.64 -6.61
CA GLU A 291 -6.32 -25.55 -7.93
C GLU A 291 -6.56 -24.19 -8.60
N ARG A 292 -7.79 -23.68 -8.56
CA ARG A 292 -8.10 -22.34 -9.05
C ARG A 292 -7.33 -21.26 -8.31
N SER A 293 -7.15 -21.40 -7.00
CA SER A 293 -6.36 -20.44 -6.22
C SER A 293 -4.88 -20.43 -6.64
N LYS A 294 -4.30 -21.60 -6.95
CA LYS A 294 -2.93 -21.70 -7.46
C LYS A 294 -2.78 -21.06 -8.84
N LEU A 295 -3.72 -21.33 -9.76
CA LEU A 295 -3.68 -20.73 -11.11
C LEU A 295 -3.77 -19.19 -11.06
N ARG A 296 -4.64 -18.63 -10.21
CA ARG A 296 -4.72 -17.17 -10.01
C ARG A 296 -3.43 -16.59 -9.45
N LEU A 297 -2.80 -17.29 -8.51
CA LEU A 297 -1.53 -16.87 -7.95
C LEU A 297 -0.45 -16.82 -9.06
N VAL A 298 -0.36 -17.84 -9.90
CA VAL A 298 0.56 -17.86 -11.05
C VAL A 298 0.29 -16.69 -11.98
N GLU A 299 -0.98 -16.44 -12.34
CA GLU A 299 -1.36 -15.33 -13.22
C GLU A 299 -0.96 -13.96 -12.62
N SER A 300 -1.24 -13.73 -11.33
CA SER A 300 -0.93 -12.47 -10.65
C SER A 300 0.57 -12.22 -10.53
N VAL A 301 1.34 -13.27 -10.34
CA VAL A 301 2.81 -13.19 -10.17
C VAL A 301 3.50 -13.02 -11.51
N GLN A 302 3.06 -13.71 -12.56
CA GLN A 302 3.71 -13.69 -13.87
C GLN A 302 3.80 -12.28 -14.46
N VAL A 303 2.81 -11.41 -14.18
CA VAL A 303 2.82 -10.00 -14.58
C VAL A 303 3.85 -9.15 -13.79
N ARG A 304 4.27 -9.61 -12.62
CA ARG A 304 5.17 -8.88 -11.72
C ARG A 304 6.64 -9.36 -11.78
N ILE A 305 6.90 -10.48 -12.44
CA ILE A 305 8.26 -10.98 -12.59
C ILE A 305 9.04 -10.05 -13.52
N ASN A 306 10.18 -9.58 -13.05
CA ASN A 306 11.12 -8.81 -13.87
C ASN A 306 12.05 -9.76 -14.65
N GLU A 307 11.66 -10.14 -15.85
CA GLU A 307 12.47 -11.01 -16.72
C GLU A 307 13.78 -10.33 -17.17
N GLU A 308 13.85 -9.00 -17.16
CA GLU A 308 15.07 -8.25 -17.47
C GLU A 308 16.05 -8.15 -16.29
N SER A 309 15.60 -8.45 -15.07
CA SER A 309 16.49 -8.53 -13.92
C SER A 309 17.43 -9.68 -14.08
N LYS A 310 18.71 -9.37 -14.23
CA LYS A 310 19.78 -10.38 -14.15
C LYS A 310 20.26 -10.46 -12.71
N PRO A 311 19.71 -11.37 -11.88
CA PRO A 311 20.09 -11.48 -10.47
C PRO A 311 21.58 -11.82 -10.30
N ASP A 312 22.17 -12.28 -11.36
CA ASP A 312 23.58 -12.66 -11.43
C ASP A 312 24.56 -11.46 -11.45
N GLU A 313 24.09 -10.26 -11.81
CA GLU A 313 24.90 -9.02 -11.90
C GLU A 313 24.62 -8.07 -10.72
N MET A 314 23.83 -8.51 -9.72
CA MET A 314 23.45 -7.68 -8.58
C MET A 314 24.64 -7.36 -7.67
N ASP A 315 24.65 -6.10 -7.17
CA ASP A 315 25.56 -5.68 -6.11
C ASP A 315 25.25 -6.42 -4.79
N ASP A 316 26.28 -6.59 -3.94
CA ASP A 316 26.17 -7.29 -2.66
C ASP A 316 25.10 -6.71 -1.74
N GLU A 317 24.95 -5.39 -1.73
CA GLU A 317 23.96 -4.72 -0.90
C GLU A 317 22.55 -4.90 -1.46
N GLU A 318 22.39 -5.00 -2.77
CA GLU A 318 21.12 -5.31 -3.42
C GLU A 318 20.69 -6.75 -3.17
N LEU A 319 21.61 -7.72 -3.33
CA LEU A 319 21.38 -9.11 -3.02
C LEU A 319 20.99 -9.30 -1.55
N TYR A 320 21.72 -8.67 -0.63
CA TYR A 320 21.38 -8.67 0.80
C TYR A 320 19.97 -8.14 1.05
N ARG A 321 19.60 -7.02 0.43
CA ARG A 321 18.28 -6.41 0.57
C ARG A 321 17.16 -7.35 0.10
N LEU A 322 17.35 -8.01 -1.04
CA LEU A 322 16.39 -8.96 -1.59
C LEU A 322 16.25 -10.21 -0.71
N ILE A 323 17.35 -10.76 -0.21
CA ILE A 323 17.33 -11.91 0.69
C ILE A 323 16.62 -11.56 2.00
N ARG A 324 16.92 -10.41 2.57
CA ARG A 324 16.23 -9.96 3.78
C ARG A 324 14.73 -9.82 3.56
N ARG A 325 14.32 -9.28 2.39
CA ARG A 325 12.92 -9.18 1.98
C ARG A 325 12.28 -10.55 1.79
N ALA A 326 12.98 -11.48 1.14
CA ALA A 326 12.49 -12.84 0.95
C ALA A 326 12.31 -13.57 2.29
N LEU A 327 13.25 -13.44 3.23
CA LEU A 327 13.13 -13.98 4.59
C LEU A 327 11.90 -13.43 5.32
N SER A 328 11.66 -12.12 5.25
CA SER A 328 10.47 -11.52 5.88
C SER A 328 9.15 -11.97 5.23
N ASN A 329 9.19 -12.49 4.02
CA ASN A 329 8.04 -12.98 3.25
C ASN A 329 7.97 -14.51 3.15
N LEU A 330 8.74 -15.27 3.94
CA LEU A 330 8.77 -16.74 3.89
C LEU A 330 7.40 -17.42 4.04
N GLY A 331 6.47 -16.78 4.74
CA GLY A 331 5.08 -17.23 4.88
C GLY A 331 4.16 -16.84 3.71
N ASN A 332 4.63 -16.03 2.75
CA ASN A 332 3.82 -15.54 1.65
C ASN A 332 4.40 -15.98 0.30
N LEU A 333 3.86 -17.08 -0.25
CA LEU A 333 4.36 -17.69 -1.49
C LEU A 333 4.24 -16.75 -2.70
N GLU A 334 3.19 -15.91 -2.76
CA GLU A 334 3.00 -14.95 -3.84
C GLU A 334 4.15 -13.92 -3.91
N ARG A 335 4.56 -13.41 -2.75
CA ARG A 335 5.68 -12.47 -2.65
C ARG A 335 7.05 -13.11 -2.89
N LEU A 336 7.20 -14.37 -2.54
CA LEU A 336 8.41 -15.12 -2.88
C LEU A 336 8.47 -15.39 -4.38
N ALA A 337 7.35 -15.72 -4.99
CA ALA A 337 7.25 -16.01 -6.41
C ALA A 337 7.56 -14.78 -7.29
N SER A 338 7.22 -13.57 -6.84
CA SER A 338 7.55 -12.32 -7.54
C SER A 338 8.99 -11.83 -7.28
N SER A 339 9.74 -12.48 -6.38
CA SER A 339 11.11 -12.09 -6.07
C SER A 339 12.07 -12.39 -7.22
N PRO A 340 12.97 -11.44 -7.59
CA PRO A 340 14.03 -11.71 -8.58
C PRO A 340 14.93 -12.89 -8.22
N LEU A 341 15.03 -13.24 -6.92
CA LEU A 341 15.81 -14.39 -6.47
C LEU A 341 15.34 -15.74 -7.05
N THR A 342 14.08 -15.83 -7.52
CA THR A 342 13.55 -17.02 -8.21
C THR A 342 14.21 -17.27 -9.57
N GLN A 343 14.88 -16.26 -10.14
CA GLN A 343 15.55 -16.34 -11.44
C GLN A 343 17.06 -16.60 -11.34
N LEU A 344 17.59 -16.85 -10.13
CA LEU A 344 18.97 -17.27 -9.96
C LEU A 344 19.24 -18.58 -10.66
N LYS A 345 20.39 -18.75 -11.34
CA LYS A 345 20.81 -20.00 -11.99
C LYS A 345 20.82 -21.19 -11.03
N LEU A 346 21.15 -20.93 -9.78
CA LEU A 346 21.07 -21.92 -8.71
C LEU A 346 19.65 -22.55 -8.58
N MET A 347 18.60 -21.79 -8.90
CA MET A 347 17.23 -22.31 -8.90
C MET A 347 17.02 -23.30 -10.06
N ASP A 348 17.57 -23.01 -11.25
CA ASP A 348 17.48 -23.89 -12.42
C ASP A 348 18.14 -25.26 -12.14
N GLU A 349 19.31 -25.24 -11.52
CA GLU A 349 20.01 -26.48 -11.15
C GLU A 349 19.23 -27.30 -10.12
N ARG A 350 18.73 -26.64 -9.09
CA ARG A 350 17.97 -27.34 -8.03
C ARG A 350 16.67 -27.94 -8.54
N LEU A 351 15.97 -27.24 -9.44
CA LEU A 351 14.77 -27.76 -10.12
C LEU A 351 15.11 -28.99 -10.98
N ARG A 352 16.21 -28.91 -11.75
CA ARG A 352 16.68 -30.05 -12.53
C ARG A 352 17.03 -31.28 -11.67
N MET A 353 17.75 -31.06 -10.56
CA MET A 353 18.09 -32.14 -9.63
C MET A 353 16.88 -32.83 -9.02
N ARG A 354 15.80 -32.09 -8.81
CA ARG A 354 14.54 -32.64 -8.28
C ARG A 354 13.62 -33.20 -9.34
N GLY A 355 13.94 -33.04 -10.64
CA GLY A 355 13.04 -33.41 -11.73
C GLY A 355 11.71 -32.66 -11.73
N ALA A 356 11.67 -31.47 -11.12
CA ALA A 356 10.46 -30.64 -11.03
C ALA A 356 10.28 -29.86 -12.34
N ALA A 357 9.01 -29.60 -12.71
CA ALA A 357 8.69 -28.73 -13.83
C ALA A 357 9.13 -27.28 -13.52
N ASP A 358 9.64 -26.60 -14.54
CA ASP A 358 9.98 -25.18 -14.43
C ASP A 358 8.72 -24.33 -14.44
N GLY A 359 8.27 -23.93 -13.25
CA GLY A 359 7.08 -23.15 -13.04
C GLY A 359 7.26 -22.11 -11.94
N VAL A 360 6.50 -21.03 -12.00
CA VAL A 360 6.57 -19.90 -11.05
C VAL A 360 6.42 -20.38 -9.60
N LEU A 361 5.49 -21.30 -9.36
CA LEU A 361 5.25 -21.84 -8.02
C LEU A 361 6.37 -22.78 -7.56
N GLU A 362 6.91 -23.58 -8.46
CA GLU A 362 8.01 -24.50 -8.16
C GLU A 362 9.28 -23.71 -7.83
N ARG A 363 9.57 -22.64 -8.58
CA ARG A 363 10.68 -21.72 -8.30
C ARG A 363 10.51 -21.04 -6.94
N ALA A 364 9.30 -20.61 -6.57
CA ALA A 364 9.02 -20.01 -5.28
C ALA A 364 9.18 -20.99 -4.12
N ASN A 365 8.71 -22.22 -4.29
CA ASN A 365 8.87 -23.29 -3.30
C ASN A 365 10.35 -23.67 -3.14
N GLU A 366 11.10 -23.71 -4.23
CA GLU A 366 12.52 -23.98 -4.19
C GLU A 366 13.31 -22.86 -3.50
N LEU A 367 12.98 -21.59 -3.78
CA LEU A 367 13.56 -20.45 -3.07
C LEU A 367 13.25 -20.52 -1.57
N LYS A 368 12.01 -20.84 -1.20
CA LYS A 368 11.62 -21.03 0.20
C LYS A 368 12.43 -22.13 0.87
N SER A 369 12.55 -23.28 0.19
CA SER A 369 13.33 -24.43 0.67
C SER A 369 14.80 -24.06 0.85
N LEU A 370 15.39 -23.35 -0.10
CA LEU A 370 16.76 -22.88 -0.05
C LEU A 370 17.02 -21.93 1.12
N LEU A 371 16.13 -20.97 1.35
CA LEU A 371 16.27 -20.02 2.47
C LEU A 371 16.13 -20.72 3.82
N ILE A 372 15.16 -21.63 3.96
CA ILE A 372 15.02 -22.45 5.17
C ILE A 372 16.26 -23.30 5.40
N HIS A 373 16.76 -23.96 4.35
CA HIS A 373 17.98 -24.76 4.45
C HIS A 373 19.20 -23.92 4.87
N SER A 374 19.34 -22.70 4.32
CA SER A 374 20.42 -21.80 4.70
C SER A 374 20.31 -21.34 6.16
N ILE A 375 19.11 -21.15 6.69
CA ILE A 375 18.89 -20.88 8.12
C ILE A 375 19.29 -22.11 8.94
N MET A 376 18.85 -23.32 8.54
CA MET A 376 19.16 -24.55 9.25
C MET A 376 20.66 -24.85 9.29
N GLN A 377 21.43 -24.46 8.26
CA GLN A 377 22.90 -24.57 8.27
C GLN A 377 23.60 -23.69 9.32
N MET A 378 22.92 -22.67 9.85
CA MET A 378 23.46 -21.83 10.94
C MET A 378 23.21 -22.44 12.34
N LYS A 379 22.54 -23.59 12.42
CA LYS A 379 22.26 -24.27 13.68
C LYS A 379 23.54 -24.90 14.23
N PRO A 380 24.01 -24.53 15.41
CA PRO A 380 25.30 -25.02 15.93
C PRO A 380 25.30 -26.51 16.25
N ASN A 381 24.20 -26.98 16.86
CA ASN A 381 24.04 -28.40 17.22
C ASN A 381 22.74 -28.95 16.61
N GLN A 382 22.84 -30.00 15.79
CA GLN A 382 21.68 -30.57 15.11
C GLN A 382 20.75 -31.31 16.06
N ASP A 383 21.27 -31.87 17.17
CA ASP A 383 20.51 -32.68 18.13
C ASP A 383 19.66 -31.83 19.08
N GLU A 384 20.04 -30.58 19.33
CA GLU A 384 19.31 -29.68 20.23
C GLU A 384 18.33 -28.81 19.45
N PRO A 385 17.05 -28.76 19.81
CA PRO A 385 16.06 -27.95 19.10
C PRO A 385 16.25 -26.44 19.29
N PHE A 386 16.80 -26.02 20.45
CA PHE A 386 17.00 -24.64 20.86
C PHE A 386 18.16 -24.50 21.84
N GLY A 387 18.91 -23.43 21.76
CA GLY A 387 19.97 -23.08 22.70
C GLY A 387 20.10 -21.57 22.88
N THR A 388 20.69 -21.14 23.99
CA THR A 388 20.79 -19.72 24.37
C THR A 388 22.21 -19.15 24.30
N THR A 389 23.19 -19.97 23.85
CA THR A 389 24.59 -19.52 23.70
C THR A 389 24.74 -18.54 22.52
N ASP A 390 25.87 -17.80 22.48
CA ASP A 390 26.10 -16.79 21.45
C ASP A 390 26.15 -17.38 20.01
N GLU A 391 26.49 -18.65 19.89
CA GLU A 391 26.50 -19.38 18.61
C GLU A 391 25.09 -19.54 18.00
N TRP A 392 24.05 -19.60 18.82
CA TRP A 392 22.67 -19.77 18.40
C TRP A 392 21.99 -18.49 17.93
N LYS A 393 22.59 -17.35 18.16
CA LYS A 393 21.97 -16.02 17.96
C LYS A 393 21.39 -15.80 16.56
N PHE A 394 22.14 -16.17 15.52
CA PHE A 394 21.71 -15.95 14.13
C PHE A 394 20.60 -16.94 13.74
N TYR A 395 20.78 -18.21 14.10
CA TYR A 395 19.76 -19.23 13.89
C TYR A 395 18.45 -18.84 14.58
N ASN A 396 18.48 -18.58 15.86
CA ASN A 396 17.31 -18.21 16.64
C ASN A 396 16.61 -16.96 16.08
N ALA A 397 17.38 -15.92 15.78
CA ALA A 397 16.83 -14.66 15.28
C ALA A 397 16.18 -14.79 13.89
N LEU A 398 16.56 -15.76 13.07
CA LEU A 398 15.98 -16.02 11.75
C LEU A 398 14.91 -17.12 11.80
N PHE A 399 15.17 -18.24 12.47
CA PHE A 399 14.29 -19.40 12.45
C PHE A 399 12.96 -19.14 13.15
N PHE A 400 12.99 -18.70 14.41
CA PHE A 400 11.76 -18.54 15.17
C PHE A 400 10.85 -17.44 14.61
N PRO A 401 11.32 -16.22 14.26
CA PRO A 401 10.46 -15.20 13.68
C PRO A 401 10.00 -15.49 12.25
N TYR A 402 10.85 -16.03 11.37
CA TYR A 402 10.54 -16.13 9.95
C TYR A 402 10.04 -17.51 9.52
N VAL A 403 10.52 -18.60 10.12
CA VAL A 403 10.09 -19.97 9.78
C VAL A 403 8.92 -20.41 10.64
N ILE A 404 9.01 -20.25 11.96
CA ILE A 404 7.93 -20.56 12.89
C ILE A 404 6.88 -19.46 12.93
N GLY A 405 7.30 -18.20 12.80
CA GLY A 405 6.38 -17.05 12.76
C GLY A 405 6.07 -16.45 14.13
N ILE A 406 6.90 -16.70 15.16
CA ILE A 406 6.72 -16.06 16.47
C ILE A 406 6.98 -14.55 16.38
N LYS A 407 6.26 -13.79 17.21
CA LYS A 407 6.40 -12.32 17.30
C LYS A 407 6.77 -11.91 18.71
N PRO A 408 8.04 -12.03 19.12
CA PRO A 408 8.45 -11.89 20.50
C PRO A 408 8.06 -10.55 21.14
N TYR A 409 8.15 -9.47 20.37
CA TYR A 409 7.92 -8.10 20.85
C TYR A 409 6.51 -7.57 20.58
N SER A 410 5.59 -8.43 20.10
CA SER A 410 4.18 -8.07 19.91
C SER A 410 3.39 -8.32 21.20
N VAL A 411 2.80 -7.27 21.75
CA VAL A 411 1.98 -7.32 22.97
C VAL A 411 0.73 -8.22 22.81
N ARG A 412 0.24 -8.40 21.58
CA ARG A 412 -0.98 -9.16 21.28
C ARG A 412 -0.71 -10.59 20.81
N TYR A 413 0.53 -11.04 20.85
CA TYR A 413 0.86 -12.37 20.40
C TYR A 413 0.62 -13.39 21.51
N SER A 414 -0.35 -14.30 21.29
CA SER A 414 -0.68 -15.42 22.17
C SER A 414 0.22 -16.62 21.86
N ASP A 415 0.62 -17.36 22.87
CA ASP A 415 1.47 -18.55 22.81
C ASP A 415 0.70 -19.87 22.92
N ASP A 416 -0.66 -19.80 22.93
CA ASP A 416 -1.52 -20.97 23.20
C ASP A 416 -1.33 -22.13 22.21
N GLN A 417 -0.91 -21.84 20.98
CA GLN A 417 -0.76 -22.85 19.91
C GLN A 417 0.70 -23.24 19.62
N LEU A 418 1.66 -22.73 20.41
CA LEU A 418 3.07 -23.00 20.21
C LEU A 418 3.49 -24.31 20.89
N ASP A 419 4.42 -25.02 20.25
CA ASP A 419 5.15 -26.12 20.87
C ASP A 419 6.08 -25.62 22.00
N GLN A 420 6.54 -26.52 22.86
CA GLN A 420 7.33 -26.15 24.03
C GLN A 420 8.63 -25.43 23.65
N THR A 421 9.33 -25.89 22.63
CA THR A 421 10.57 -25.24 22.15
C THR A 421 10.33 -23.79 21.69
N SER A 422 9.23 -23.54 20.99
CA SER A 422 8.86 -22.19 20.53
C SER A 422 8.42 -21.28 21.68
N LYS A 423 7.83 -21.85 22.76
CA LYS A 423 7.53 -21.12 23.99
C LYS A 423 8.80 -20.73 24.73
N ASP A 424 9.74 -21.64 24.89
CA ASP A 424 11.03 -21.38 25.52
C ASP A 424 11.82 -20.31 24.77
N ALA A 425 11.82 -20.37 23.43
CA ALA A 425 12.42 -19.36 22.58
C ALA A 425 11.73 -17.98 22.71
N LEU A 426 10.39 -17.96 22.76
CA LEU A 426 9.61 -16.74 22.94
C LEU A 426 9.92 -16.05 24.28
N GLU A 427 9.97 -16.85 25.37
CA GLU A 427 10.31 -16.38 26.70
C GLU A 427 11.74 -15.83 26.74
N TRP A 428 12.69 -16.55 26.16
CA TRP A 428 14.07 -16.11 26.06
C TRP A 428 14.22 -14.78 25.32
N PHE A 429 13.56 -14.63 24.16
CA PHE A 429 13.55 -13.36 23.42
C PHE A 429 12.97 -12.21 24.25
N ARG A 430 11.86 -12.43 24.95
CA ARG A 430 11.19 -11.39 25.75
C ARG A 430 12.00 -10.97 26.97
N THR A 431 12.71 -11.90 27.56
CA THR A 431 13.41 -11.68 28.84
C THR A 431 14.85 -11.19 28.62
N TYR A 432 15.58 -11.81 27.69
CA TYR A 432 17.02 -11.62 27.60
C TYR A 432 17.49 -10.89 26.34
N VAL A 433 16.69 -10.80 25.31
CA VAL A 433 17.12 -10.21 24.04
C VAL A 433 16.37 -8.92 23.75
N PRO A 434 17.02 -7.74 23.83
CA PRO A 434 16.39 -6.51 23.40
C PRO A 434 16.00 -6.56 21.91
N GLU A 435 14.85 -5.97 21.56
CA GLU A 435 14.33 -5.95 20.18
C GLU A 435 15.37 -5.47 19.15
N ARG A 436 16.15 -4.42 19.51
CA ARG A 436 17.23 -3.89 18.66
C ARG A 436 18.33 -4.93 18.43
N THR A 437 18.66 -5.71 19.45
CA THR A 437 19.69 -6.75 19.37
C THR A 437 19.24 -7.88 18.45
N CYS A 438 17.99 -8.35 18.61
CA CYS A 438 17.40 -9.35 17.71
C CYS A 438 17.44 -8.87 16.25
N TYR A 439 17.06 -7.62 16.01
CA TYR A 439 17.11 -7.02 14.68
C TYR A 439 18.53 -6.96 14.09
N ASN A 440 19.54 -6.62 14.90
CA ASN A 440 20.94 -6.64 14.45
C ASN A 440 21.39 -8.06 14.10
N TRP A 441 20.98 -9.07 14.86
CA TRP A 441 21.26 -10.47 14.55
C TRP A 441 20.56 -10.94 13.26
N GLN A 442 19.32 -10.54 13.04
CA GLN A 442 18.62 -10.80 11.77
C GLN A 442 19.36 -10.17 10.58
N ASN A 443 19.85 -8.95 10.72
CA ASN A 443 20.65 -8.29 9.68
C ASN A 443 21.95 -9.04 9.39
N ALA A 444 22.70 -9.37 10.44
CA ALA A 444 23.95 -10.10 10.30
C ALA A 444 23.76 -11.50 9.71
N GLY A 445 22.76 -12.26 10.20
CA GLY A 445 22.41 -13.57 9.65
C GLY A 445 21.96 -13.51 8.19
N SER A 446 21.17 -12.49 7.82
CA SER A 446 20.77 -12.28 6.42
C SER A 446 21.95 -11.98 5.49
N ARG A 447 22.97 -11.26 5.99
CA ARG A 447 24.21 -11.01 5.23
C ARG A 447 25.02 -12.30 5.04
N LEU A 448 25.09 -13.17 6.07
CA LEU A 448 25.74 -14.47 5.94
C LEU A 448 25.06 -15.34 4.88
N ILE A 449 23.71 -15.36 4.85
CA ILE A 449 22.96 -16.06 3.80
C ILE A 449 23.29 -15.46 2.43
N ALA A 450 23.36 -14.13 2.30
CA ALA A 450 23.67 -13.47 1.03
C ALA A 450 25.04 -13.86 0.50
N THR A 451 26.06 -13.85 1.35
CA THR A 451 27.41 -14.27 0.99
C THR A 451 27.44 -15.74 0.56
N SER A 452 26.83 -16.63 1.34
CA SER A 452 26.78 -18.07 1.01
C SER A 452 26.04 -18.35 -0.29
N LEU A 453 24.91 -17.66 -0.56
CA LEU A 453 24.18 -17.83 -1.81
C LEU A 453 24.95 -17.28 -3.01
N LYS A 454 25.66 -16.18 -2.86
CA LYS A 454 26.53 -15.63 -3.90
C LYS A 454 27.62 -16.61 -4.27
N GLU A 455 28.31 -17.19 -3.29
CA GLU A 455 29.35 -18.20 -3.50
C GLU A 455 28.80 -19.44 -4.23
N LYS A 456 27.65 -19.97 -3.78
CA LYS A 456 26.98 -21.10 -4.43
C LYS A 456 26.55 -20.78 -5.86
N ASN A 457 26.03 -19.59 -6.13
CA ASN A 457 25.63 -19.17 -7.46
C ASN A 457 26.81 -18.96 -8.41
N ILE A 458 27.97 -18.52 -7.90
CA ILE A 458 29.22 -18.44 -8.67
C ILE A 458 29.71 -19.85 -9.05
N LEU A 459 29.66 -20.80 -8.12
CA LEU A 459 30.05 -22.21 -8.37
C LEU A 459 29.14 -22.86 -9.41
N SER A 460 27.83 -22.57 -9.38
CA SER A 460 26.88 -23.08 -10.36
C SER A 460 27.05 -22.48 -11.77
N ARG A 461 27.79 -21.38 -11.91
CA ARG A 461 28.15 -20.80 -13.20
C ARG A 461 29.39 -21.47 -13.82
N ALA A 462 30.20 -22.10 -13.01
CA ALA A 462 31.46 -22.69 -13.45
C ALA A 462 31.29 -24.15 -13.91
N GLN A 463 30.14 -24.72 -13.66
CA GLN A 463 29.69 -26.04 -14.16
C GLN A 463 28.81 -25.92 -15.39
#